data_ebcec2e07a1e8bae97536f0a0c964f4a
#
_entry.id   ebcec2e07a1e8bae97536f0a0c964f4a
#
_cell.length_a   1.000
_cell.length_b   1.000
_cell.length_c   1.000
_cell.angle_alpha   90.00
_cell.angle_beta   90.00
_cell.angle_gamma   90.00
#
_symmetry.space_group_name_H-M   'P 1'
#
loop_
_entity.id
_entity.type
_entity.pdbx_description
1 polymer ?
#
loop_
_entity_poly.entity_id
_entity_poly.type
_entity_poly.pdbx_seq_one_letter_code
_entity_poly.pdbx_strand_id
1 'polypeptide(L)'
;MNYKISIIVPFFYKEKIVGENIPDFDLLSFNKCLSAIFKSKYKNYEVILVSDNSSPSSIKLTKKYPYKLIKLKKNNGAANARNQGAKLASGQILVFLDSDVEIKDNSLTIINNYNNKKNNVGILQGVYSHKPNYNSMTQYVHSYQCYHVFFETKKKKYTETLCTCFVAIKKKYFFKVKGFNSNFSGAETEDLDLGYRLMEKNHKIQLEQRLKTIHHTNYGILYFIKKIVSRHTSEMKMYLRNKKDIFKRTQQLSHTPVLISIILIAIKILIIFGNFFYKIPNFNEILISLIFLFILTNIKFLKFLLNSKGFLVAVRSAFYMFFHFFLLMMCIVFGILDFYVFRNKY
;
A
#
# COMPACT_ATOMS: atom_id res chain seq x y z
N MET A 1 8.18 -5.84 -30.07
CA MET A 1 9.37 -5.11 -29.57
C MET A 1 9.84 -5.71 -28.26
N ASN A 2 11.11 -5.65 -27.97
CA ASN A 2 11.70 -6.13 -26.73
C ASN A 2 12.10 -4.94 -25.85
N TYR A 3 11.15 -4.44 -25.05
CA TYR A 3 11.37 -3.22 -24.23
C TYR A 3 12.43 -3.45 -23.17
N LYS A 4 13.38 -2.53 -23.04
CA LYS A 4 14.26 -2.53 -21.87
C LYS A 4 13.48 -2.08 -20.63
N ILE A 5 13.54 -2.88 -19.55
CA ILE A 5 12.86 -2.64 -18.29
C ILE A 5 13.89 -2.23 -17.23
N SER A 6 13.66 -1.11 -16.54
CA SER A 6 14.46 -0.72 -15.38
C SER A 6 13.67 -1.00 -14.10
N ILE A 7 14.16 -1.90 -13.27
CA ILE A 7 13.56 -2.24 -11.98
C ILE A 7 14.22 -1.37 -10.92
N ILE A 8 13.44 -0.57 -10.23
CA ILE A 8 13.87 0.39 -9.20
C ILE A 8 13.40 -0.13 -7.86
N VAL A 9 14.35 -0.44 -6.98
CA VAL A 9 14.09 -0.98 -5.64
C VAL A 9 14.68 -0.04 -4.60
N PRO A 10 13.88 0.82 -3.99
CA PRO A 10 14.32 1.61 -2.84
C PRO A 10 14.41 0.71 -1.61
N PHE A 11 15.41 0.93 -0.77
CA PHE A 11 15.53 0.21 0.49
C PHE A 11 16.15 1.07 1.59
N PHE A 12 15.70 0.82 2.81
CA PHE A 12 16.20 1.45 4.01
C PHE A 12 16.20 0.46 5.17
N TYR A 13 17.38 0.12 5.66
CA TYR A 13 17.58 -0.75 6.83
C TYR A 13 18.54 -0.09 7.81
N LYS A 14 18.15 -0.05 9.07
CA LYS A 14 19.04 0.35 10.16
C LYS A 14 19.73 -0.88 10.73
N GLU A 15 20.98 -0.73 11.18
CA GLU A 15 21.63 -1.75 11.99
C GLU A 15 20.88 -1.89 13.32
N LYS A 16 20.79 -3.14 13.79
CA LYS A 16 20.24 -3.41 15.12
C LYS A 16 21.13 -2.78 16.18
N ILE A 17 20.53 -2.01 17.06
CA ILE A 17 21.17 -1.63 18.32
C ILE A 17 21.11 -2.86 19.23
N VAL A 18 22.21 -3.18 19.90
CA VAL A 18 22.29 -4.31 20.83
C VAL A 18 21.18 -4.17 21.89
N GLY A 19 20.28 -5.16 21.95
CA GLY A 19 19.11 -5.15 22.84
C GLY A 19 17.75 -4.92 22.17
N GLU A 20 17.70 -4.48 20.90
CA GLU A 20 16.44 -4.41 20.16
C GLU A 20 16.13 -5.72 19.44
N ASN A 21 15.02 -6.36 19.81
CA ASN A 21 14.46 -7.52 19.12
C ASN A 21 13.79 -7.10 17.79
N ILE A 22 14.56 -6.52 16.87
CA ILE A 22 14.11 -6.31 15.50
C ILE A 22 14.34 -7.62 14.75
N PRO A 23 13.30 -8.29 14.25
CA PRO A 23 13.48 -9.54 13.51
C PRO A 23 14.37 -9.33 12.28
N ASP A 24 15.23 -10.29 11.93
CA ASP A 24 15.99 -10.32 10.66
C ASP A 24 15.08 -10.43 9.42
N PHE A 25 13.78 -10.28 9.63
CA PHE A 25 12.76 -10.40 8.62
C PHE A 25 12.99 -9.44 7.45
N ASP A 26 13.43 -8.22 7.71
CA ASP A 26 13.63 -7.20 6.67
C ASP A 26 14.76 -7.58 5.70
N LEU A 27 15.92 -8.04 6.20
CA LEU A 27 17.02 -8.49 5.35
C LEU A 27 16.69 -9.79 4.61
N LEU A 28 15.97 -10.72 5.25
CA LEU A 28 15.49 -11.94 4.63
C LEU A 28 14.50 -11.64 3.51
N SER A 29 13.57 -10.74 3.75
CA SER A 29 12.57 -10.31 2.76
C SER A 29 13.22 -9.62 1.57
N PHE A 30 14.22 -8.77 1.84
CA PHE A 30 15.00 -8.14 0.77
C PHE A 30 15.79 -9.16 -0.06
N ASN A 31 16.39 -10.16 0.57
CA ASN A 31 17.06 -11.24 -0.17
C ASN A 31 16.08 -12.04 -1.04
N LYS A 32 14.86 -12.31 -0.56
CA LYS A 32 13.79 -12.95 -1.36
C LYS A 32 13.39 -12.09 -2.54
N CYS A 33 13.21 -10.78 -2.34
CA CYS A 33 12.92 -9.83 -3.42
C CYS A 33 14.00 -9.88 -4.52
N LEU A 34 15.27 -9.74 -4.15
CA LEU A 34 16.38 -9.79 -5.11
C LEU A 34 16.46 -11.13 -5.81
N SER A 35 16.38 -12.25 -5.08
CA SER A 35 16.38 -13.58 -5.66
C SER A 35 15.26 -13.76 -6.70
N ALA A 36 14.06 -13.25 -6.41
CA ALA A 36 12.93 -13.32 -7.32
C ALA A 36 13.16 -12.50 -8.61
N ILE A 37 13.73 -11.29 -8.48
CA ILE A 37 14.07 -10.45 -9.65
C ILE A 37 15.05 -11.19 -10.57
N PHE A 38 16.14 -11.74 -10.01
CA PHE A 38 17.22 -12.35 -10.79
C PHE A 38 16.89 -13.75 -11.32
N LYS A 39 15.80 -14.38 -10.84
CA LYS A 39 15.18 -15.57 -11.43
C LYS A 39 14.30 -15.27 -12.64
N SER A 40 14.15 -14.00 -13.05
CA SER A 40 13.30 -13.63 -14.16
C SER A 40 13.70 -14.35 -15.46
N LYS A 41 12.69 -14.86 -16.17
CA LYS A 41 12.82 -15.41 -17.52
C LYS A 41 13.07 -14.36 -18.59
N TYR A 42 12.62 -13.13 -18.37
CA TYR A 42 12.91 -11.99 -19.24
C TYR A 42 14.32 -11.48 -19.01
N LYS A 43 15.09 -11.21 -20.06
CA LYS A 43 16.52 -10.87 -19.94
C LYS A 43 16.87 -9.42 -20.26
N ASN A 44 16.01 -8.68 -20.98
CA ASN A 44 16.29 -7.28 -21.33
C ASN A 44 15.86 -6.32 -20.19
N TYR A 45 16.53 -6.42 -19.04
CA TYR A 45 16.28 -5.56 -17.90
C TYR A 45 17.57 -5.13 -17.20
N GLU A 46 17.46 -4.10 -16.39
CA GLU A 46 18.48 -3.67 -15.43
C GLU A 46 17.83 -3.52 -14.05
N VAL A 47 18.63 -3.65 -13.00
CA VAL A 47 18.22 -3.45 -11.62
C VAL A 47 18.95 -2.25 -11.05
N ILE A 48 18.20 -1.33 -10.44
CA ILE A 48 18.71 -0.13 -9.79
C ILE A 48 18.27 -0.19 -8.34
N LEU A 49 19.22 -0.45 -7.45
CA LEU A 49 19.01 -0.42 -6.01
C LEU A 49 19.29 0.99 -5.50
N VAL A 50 18.38 1.53 -4.72
CA VAL A 50 18.54 2.86 -4.11
C VAL A 50 18.56 2.72 -2.60
N SER A 51 19.75 2.81 -2.02
CA SER A 51 19.95 2.83 -0.58
C SER A 51 19.62 4.22 -0.05
N ASP A 52 18.52 4.35 0.69
CA ASP A 52 18.09 5.60 1.31
C ASP A 52 18.75 5.77 2.70
N ASN A 53 20.11 5.85 2.69
CA ASN A 53 20.94 5.88 3.90
C ASN A 53 20.84 4.60 4.73
N SER A 54 20.89 3.45 4.07
CA SER A 54 20.87 2.15 4.75
C SER A 54 22.22 1.77 5.35
N SER A 55 22.19 0.87 6.34
CA SER A 55 23.38 0.33 6.98
C SER A 55 24.28 -0.45 6.01
N PRO A 56 25.60 -0.48 6.23
CA PRO A 56 26.56 -1.20 5.40
C PRO A 56 26.26 -2.70 5.26
N SER A 57 25.75 -3.33 6.32
CA SER A 57 25.37 -4.76 6.34
C SER A 57 24.32 -5.11 5.27
N SER A 58 23.30 -4.27 5.09
CA SER A 58 22.29 -4.46 4.07
C SER A 58 22.82 -4.36 2.65
N ILE A 59 23.82 -3.48 2.43
CA ILE A 59 24.49 -3.33 1.14
C ILE A 59 25.38 -4.56 0.84
N LYS A 60 26.05 -5.12 1.86
CA LYS A 60 26.89 -6.32 1.69
C LYS A 60 26.08 -7.50 1.16
N LEU A 61 24.84 -7.67 1.60
CA LEU A 61 23.95 -8.75 1.18
C LEU A 61 23.62 -8.68 -0.31
N THR A 62 23.63 -7.50 -0.93
CA THR A 62 23.30 -7.34 -2.34
C THR A 62 24.42 -7.68 -3.31
N LYS A 63 25.68 -7.71 -2.85
CA LYS A 63 26.90 -7.82 -3.70
C LYS A 63 26.95 -9.05 -4.62
N LYS A 64 26.18 -10.08 -4.34
CA LYS A 64 26.10 -11.29 -5.20
C LYS A 64 25.28 -11.13 -6.46
N TYR A 65 24.62 -10.00 -6.68
CA TYR A 65 23.76 -9.76 -7.82
C TYR A 65 24.29 -8.62 -8.71
N PRO A 66 24.09 -8.68 -10.04
CA PRO A 66 24.44 -7.58 -10.94
C PRO A 66 23.38 -6.46 -10.89
N TYR A 67 23.74 -5.31 -10.32
CA TYR A 67 22.85 -4.14 -10.19
C TYR A 67 23.62 -2.82 -10.25
N LYS A 68 22.92 -1.72 -10.46
CA LYS A 68 23.40 -0.37 -10.24
C LYS A 68 23.00 0.09 -8.85
N LEU A 69 23.91 0.68 -8.08
CA LEU A 69 23.64 1.16 -6.72
C LEU A 69 23.73 2.69 -6.65
N ILE A 70 22.67 3.28 -6.12
CA ILE A 70 22.66 4.68 -5.67
C ILE A 70 22.66 4.65 -4.14
N LYS A 71 23.61 5.38 -3.53
CA LYS A 71 23.67 5.58 -2.07
C LYS A 71 23.30 7.02 -1.77
N LEU A 72 22.19 7.23 -1.09
CA LEU A 72 21.78 8.55 -0.62
C LEU A 72 22.45 8.85 0.74
N LYS A 73 22.91 10.09 0.93
CA LYS A 73 23.60 10.52 2.15
C LYS A 73 22.64 10.67 3.35
N LYS A 74 21.36 10.89 3.09
CA LYS A 74 20.32 11.08 4.11
C LYS A 74 19.09 10.26 3.72
N ASN A 75 18.33 9.81 4.72
CA ASN A 75 17.01 9.22 4.47
C ASN A 75 16.05 10.36 4.12
N ASN A 76 15.66 10.41 2.86
CA ASN A 76 14.73 11.40 2.30
C ASN A 76 13.39 10.75 1.86
N GLY A 77 13.17 9.51 2.25
CA GLY A 77 11.95 8.75 2.00
C GLY A 77 11.88 8.06 0.64
N ALA A 78 10.92 7.14 0.54
CA ALA A 78 10.75 6.27 -0.63
C ALA A 78 10.48 7.04 -1.92
N ALA A 79 9.74 8.15 -1.86
CA ALA A 79 9.44 9.02 -3.02
C ALA A 79 10.72 9.54 -3.66
N ASN A 80 11.63 10.13 -2.86
CA ASN A 80 12.91 10.63 -3.35
C ASN A 80 13.79 9.50 -3.87
N ALA A 81 13.89 8.39 -3.14
CA ALA A 81 14.69 7.24 -3.55
C ALA A 81 14.24 6.70 -4.92
N ARG A 82 12.91 6.52 -5.13
CA ARG A 82 12.36 6.08 -6.41
C ARG A 82 12.64 7.08 -7.54
N ASN A 83 12.56 8.40 -7.27
CA ASN A 83 12.91 9.43 -8.24
C ASN A 83 14.37 9.36 -8.67
N GLN A 84 15.31 9.18 -7.74
CA GLN A 84 16.75 9.06 -8.06
C GLN A 84 17.01 7.80 -8.92
N GLY A 85 16.36 6.68 -8.57
CA GLY A 85 16.43 5.47 -9.40
C GLY A 85 15.88 5.67 -10.81
N ALA A 86 14.75 6.36 -10.95
CA ALA A 86 14.14 6.65 -12.24
C ALA A 86 15.00 7.55 -13.13
N LYS A 87 15.74 8.50 -12.57
CA LYS A 87 16.69 9.34 -13.31
C LYS A 87 17.83 8.52 -13.92
N LEU A 88 18.36 7.53 -13.19
CA LEU A 88 19.44 6.67 -13.66
C LEU A 88 18.97 5.59 -14.64
N ALA A 89 17.67 5.31 -14.68
CA ALA A 89 17.08 4.25 -15.48
C ALA A 89 17.28 4.51 -16.99
N SER A 90 17.74 3.49 -17.73
CA SER A 90 17.90 3.55 -19.19
C SER A 90 16.75 2.86 -19.96
N GLY A 91 15.90 2.10 -19.25
CA GLY A 91 14.77 1.39 -19.84
C GLY A 91 13.60 2.29 -20.22
N GLN A 92 12.82 1.86 -21.20
CA GLN A 92 11.60 2.54 -21.63
C GLN A 92 10.42 2.34 -20.65
N ILE A 93 10.50 1.26 -19.85
CA ILE A 93 9.53 0.92 -18.83
C ILE A 93 10.22 0.97 -17.47
N LEU A 94 9.69 1.76 -16.55
CA LEU A 94 10.10 1.80 -15.15
C LEU A 94 9.23 0.83 -14.36
N VAL A 95 9.85 -0.07 -13.62
CA VAL A 95 9.18 -0.94 -12.66
C VAL A 95 9.59 -0.49 -11.27
N PHE A 96 8.64 0.03 -10.50
CA PHE A 96 8.84 0.28 -9.09
C PHE A 96 8.43 -0.97 -8.31
N LEU A 97 9.32 -1.41 -7.44
CA LEU A 97 9.16 -2.63 -6.64
C LEU A 97 9.66 -2.37 -5.21
N ASP A 98 8.85 -2.67 -4.21
CA ASP A 98 9.29 -2.54 -2.82
C ASP A 98 10.27 -3.66 -2.45
N SER A 99 11.20 -3.36 -1.56
CA SER A 99 12.31 -4.24 -1.20
C SER A 99 11.90 -5.52 -0.45
N ASP A 100 10.66 -5.60 0.01
CA ASP A 100 10.06 -6.75 0.69
C ASP A 100 9.00 -7.46 -0.17
N VAL A 101 9.00 -7.21 -1.49
CA VAL A 101 8.05 -7.80 -2.43
C VAL A 101 8.72 -8.82 -3.34
N GLU A 102 8.18 -10.03 -3.36
CA GLU A 102 8.61 -11.13 -4.23
C GLU A 102 7.70 -11.22 -5.46
N ILE A 103 8.29 -11.15 -6.65
CA ILE A 103 7.60 -11.28 -7.94
C ILE A 103 7.78 -12.68 -8.53
N LYS A 104 6.94 -13.05 -9.49
CA LYS A 104 7.09 -14.31 -10.24
C LYS A 104 8.13 -14.17 -11.35
N ASP A 105 8.76 -15.27 -11.72
CA ASP A 105 9.78 -15.35 -12.76
C ASP A 105 9.31 -14.89 -14.16
N ASN A 106 8.01 -14.96 -14.44
CA ASN A 106 7.39 -14.51 -15.68
C ASN A 106 6.84 -13.07 -15.64
N SER A 107 6.97 -12.38 -14.51
CA SER A 107 6.36 -11.05 -14.32
C SER A 107 6.86 -10.02 -15.33
N LEU A 108 8.16 -9.97 -15.60
CA LEU A 108 8.72 -9.02 -16.58
C LEU A 108 8.31 -9.38 -18.02
N THR A 109 8.16 -10.67 -18.33
CA THR A 109 7.61 -11.13 -19.61
C THR A 109 6.18 -10.65 -19.81
N ILE A 110 5.34 -10.73 -18.78
CA ILE A 110 3.96 -10.22 -18.82
C ILE A 110 3.96 -8.71 -19.08
N ILE A 111 4.83 -7.95 -18.39
CA ILE A 111 4.97 -6.50 -18.58
C ILE A 111 5.40 -6.17 -20.02
N ASN A 112 6.41 -6.86 -20.56
CA ASN A 112 6.85 -6.66 -21.94
C ASN A 112 5.74 -6.96 -22.94
N ASN A 113 5.09 -8.13 -22.82
CA ASN A 113 4.01 -8.54 -23.72
C ASN A 113 2.80 -7.61 -23.66
N TYR A 114 2.48 -7.08 -22.47
CA TYR A 114 1.44 -6.07 -22.31
C TYR A 114 1.78 -4.79 -23.06
N ASN A 115 3.01 -4.28 -22.93
CA ASN A 115 3.41 -3.05 -23.59
C ASN A 115 3.53 -3.16 -25.12
N ASN A 116 3.63 -4.37 -25.65
CA ASN A 116 3.58 -4.64 -27.10
C ASN A 116 2.14 -4.65 -27.66
N LYS A 117 1.11 -4.65 -26.83
CA LYS A 117 -0.27 -4.58 -27.29
C LYS A 117 -0.60 -3.19 -27.85
N LYS A 118 -1.33 -3.12 -28.97
CA LYS A 118 -1.71 -1.88 -29.64
C LYS A 118 -2.45 -0.92 -28.70
N ASN A 119 -3.33 -1.44 -27.85
CA ASN A 119 -4.20 -0.64 -26.97
C ASN A 119 -3.73 -0.69 -25.49
N ASN A 120 -2.41 -0.76 -25.21
CA ASN A 120 -1.92 -0.70 -23.85
C ASN A 120 -2.02 0.73 -23.29
N VAL A 121 -2.35 0.85 -21.98
CA VAL A 121 -2.48 2.15 -21.31
C VAL A 121 -1.15 2.67 -20.76
N GLY A 122 -0.08 1.86 -20.83
CA GLY A 122 1.27 2.23 -20.41
C GLY A 122 1.52 2.24 -18.91
N ILE A 123 0.52 1.88 -18.09
CA ILE A 123 0.64 1.71 -16.64
C ILE A 123 -0.01 0.40 -16.27
N LEU A 124 0.75 -0.49 -15.65
CA LEU A 124 0.33 -1.84 -15.29
C LEU A 124 0.66 -2.11 -13.84
N GLN A 125 -0.36 -2.30 -13.03
CA GLN A 125 -0.22 -2.56 -11.59
C GLN A 125 -0.43 -4.03 -11.29
N GLY A 126 0.46 -4.59 -10.48
CA GLY A 126 0.34 -5.94 -9.92
C GLY A 126 -0.68 -6.02 -8.78
N VAL A 127 -0.94 -7.22 -8.33
CA VAL A 127 -1.87 -7.53 -7.25
C VAL A 127 -1.21 -8.41 -6.21
N TYR A 128 -1.61 -8.27 -4.95
CA TYR A 128 -1.13 -9.15 -3.89
C TYR A 128 -1.64 -10.57 -4.08
N SER A 129 -0.77 -11.55 -3.86
CA SER A 129 -1.18 -12.95 -3.78
C SER A 129 -1.51 -13.31 -2.35
N HIS A 130 -2.52 -14.15 -2.20
CA HIS A 130 -2.85 -14.76 -0.93
C HIS A 130 -1.75 -15.74 -0.55
N LYS A 131 -0.95 -15.45 0.47
CA LYS A 131 -0.05 -16.43 1.07
C LYS A 131 -0.12 -16.46 2.59
N PRO A 132 0.26 -17.64 3.15
CA PRO A 132 -0.16 -18.06 4.47
C PRO A 132 0.86 -17.79 5.56
N ASN A 133 0.49 -18.10 6.81
CA ASN A 133 1.31 -18.32 8.00
C ASN A 133 2.09 -17.12 8.54
N TYR A 134 1.41 -15.98 8.59
CA TYR A 134 1.81 -14.85 9.41
C TYR A 134 0.99 -14.82 10.71
N ASN A 135 1.37 -13.97 11.68
CA ASN A 135 0.55 -13.70 12.85
C ASN A 135 -0.86 -13.21 12.45
N SER A 136 -1.79 -13.24 13.39
CA SER A 136 -3.21 -12.95 13.12
C SER A 136 -3.46 -11.52 12.60
N MET A 137 -2.68 -10.53 13.05
CA MET A 137 -2.77 -9.15 12.56
C MET A 137 -2.31 -9.06 11.10
N THR A 138 -1.18 -9.69 10.75
CA THR A 138 -0.69 -9.74 9.38
C THR A 138 -1.68 -10.45 8.46
N GLN A 139 -2.27 -11.55 8.92
CA GLN A 139 -3.33 -12.25 8.17
C GLN A 139 -4.53 -11.34 7.88
N TYR A 140 -4.96 -10.55 8.89
CA TYR A 140 -6.02 -9.57 8.71
C TYR A 140 -5.65 -8.52 7.66
N VAL A 141 -4.50 -7.85 7.82
CA VAL A 141 -4.06 -6.76 6.91
C VAL A 141 -3.92 -7.25 5.48
N HIS A 142 -3.24 -8.38 5.28
CA HIS A 142 -3.09 -8.97 3.94
C HIS A 142 -4.44 -9.39 3.33
N SER A 143 -5.33 -9.98 4.14
CA SER A 143 -6.65 -10.37 3.64
C SER A 143 -7.50 -9.16 3.29
N TYR A 144 -7.42 -8.09 4.08
CA TYR A 144 -8.09 -6.82 3.81
C TYR A 144 -7.58 -6.19 2.50
N GLN A 145 -6.27 -6.10 2.32
CA GLN A 145 -5.66 -5.60 1.09
C GLN A 145 -6.01 -6.47 -0.12
N CYS A 146 -5.93 -7.80 0.00
CA CYS A 146 -6.32 -8.71 -1.08
C CYS A 146 -7.81 -8.59 -1.41
N TYR A 147 -8.69 -8.45 -0.44
CA TYR A 147 -10.12 -8.32 -0.66
C TYR A 147 -10.43 -7.04 -1.43
N HIS A 148 -9.95 -5.89 -0.95
CA HIS A 148 -10.26 -4.60 -1.57
C HIS A 148 -9.58 -4.41 -2.92
N VAL A 149 -8.32 -4.83 -3.09
CA VAL A 149 -7.62 -4.70 -4.37
C VAL A 149 -8.00 -5.81 -5.36
N PHE A 150 -8.27 -7.01 -4.88
CA PHE A 150 -8.46 -8.18 -5.75
C PHE A 150 -9.93 -8.53 -6.01
N PHE A 151 -10.78 -8.53 -4.99
CA PHE A 151 -12.17 -8.98 -5.12
C PHE A 151 -13.10 -7.92 -5.67
N GLU A 152 -12.97 -6.69 -5.21
CA GLU A 152 -13.79 -5.60 -5.75
C GLU A 152 -13.33 -5.21 -7.17
N THR A 153 -12.05 -5.41 -7.48
CA THR A 153 -11.49 -5.11 -8.79
C THR A 153 -11.53 -6.27 -9.78
N LYS A 154 -11.93 -7.49 -9.36
CA LYS A 154 -12.11 -8.61 -10.32
C LYS A 154 -12.97 -8.27 -11.52
N LYS A 155 -13.94 -7.38 -11.34
CA LYS A 155 -14.83 -6.88 -12.40
C LYS A 155 -14.31 -5.61 -13.08
N LYS A 156 -13.29 -4.93 -12.52
CA LYS A 156 -12.73 -3.69 -13.04
C LYS A 156 -11.36 -3.94 -13.66
N LYS A 157 -11.22 -3.61 -14.92
CA LYS A 157 -9.96 -3.64 -15.66
C LYS A 157 -8.99 -2.55 -15.18
N TYR A 158 -9.52 -1.44 -14.68
CA TYR A 158 -8.78 -0.25 -14.28
C TYR A 158 -9.02 0.06 -12.81
N THR A 159 -8.01 0.66 -12.18
CA THR A 159 -8.09 1.17 -10.80
C THR A 159 -7.86 2.68 -10.79
N GLU A 160 -8.37 3.33 -9.75
CA GLU A 160 -8.14 4.75 -9.48
C GLU A 160 -7.02 4.97 -8.46
N THR A 161 -6.49 3.90 -7.88
CA THR A 161 -5.39 3.96 -6.91
C THR A 161 -4.13 3.35 -7.50
N LEU A 162 -3.00 4.03 -7.36
CA LEU A 162 -1.69 3.48 -7.66
C LEU A 162 -1.08 2.87 -6.39
N CYS A 163 -0.47 1.70 -6.52
CA CYS A 163 0.31 1.07 -5.46
C CYS A 163 1.71 0.75 -5.97
N THR A 164 2.71 1.32 -5.37
CA THR A 164 4.11 1.14 -5.79
C THR A 164 4.77 -0.13 -5.29
N CYS A 165 4.04 -0.98 -4.57
CA CYS A 165 4.57 -2.30 -4.21
C CYS A 165 5.01 -3.11 -5.43
N PHE A 166 4.27 -3.01 -6.54
CA PHE A 166 4.66 -3.53 -7.86
C PHE A 166 3.87 -2.84 -8.97
N VAL A 167 4.49 -1.89 -9.64
CA VAL A 167 3.89 -1.17 -10.77
C VAL A 167 4.89 -0.94 -11.88
N ALA A 168 4.46 -1.14 -13.12
CA ALA A 168 5.20 -0.81 -14.34
C ALA A 168 4.59 0.43 -14.99
N ILE A 169 5.41 1.44 -15.28
CA ILE A 169 4.99 2.71 -15.88
C ILE A 169 5.90 3.02 -17.08
N LYS A 170 5.33 3.39 -18.24
CA LYS A 170 6.15 3.95 -19.32
C LYS A 170 6.92 5.16 -18.83
N LYS A 171 8.24 5.16 -19.01
CA LYS A 171 9.15 6.22 -18.55
C LYS A 171 8.66 7.62 -18.93
N LYS A 172 8.17 7.79 -20.16
CA LYS A 172 7.60 9.06 -20.65
C LYS A 172 6.41 9.56 -19.84
N TYR A 173 5.54 8.67 -19.31
CA TYR A 173 4.39 9.07 -18.50
C TYR A 173 4.79 9.48 -17.10
N PHE A 174 5.76 8.75 -16.50
CA PHE A 174 6.32 9.09 -15.21
C PHE A 174 6.93 10.50 -15.19
N PHE A 175 7.78 10.83 -16.18
CA PHE A 175 8.42 12.14 -16.26
C PHE A 175 7.45 13.25 -16.68
N LYS A 176 6.41 12.94 -17.48
CA LYS A 176 5.37 13.92 -17.85
C LYS A 176 4.64 14.50 -16.62
N VAL A 177 4.50 13.71 -15.55
CA VAL A 177 3.91 14.16 -14.28
C VAL A 177 4.97 14.53 -13.23
N LYS A 178 6.22 14.68 -13.62
CA LYS A 178 7.37 15.07 -12.76
C LYS A 178 7.72 14.06 -11.66
N GLY A 179 7.37 12.77 -11.85
CA GLY A 179 7.67 11.69 -10.91
C GLY A 179 6.91 11.78 -9.58
N PHE A 180 7.48 11.19 -8.53
CA PHE A 180 6.92 11.27 -7.17
C PHE A 180 7.11 12.66 -6.58
N ASN A 181 6.17 13.09 -5.74
CA ASN A 181 6.30 14.32 -4.98
C ASN A 181 7.24 14.07 -3.78
N SER A 182 8.41 14.71 -3.80
CA SER A 182 9.44 14.54 -2.76
C SER A 182 9.13 15.25 -1.43
N ASN A 183 8.00 15.96 -1.32
CA ASN A 183 7.57 16.54 -0.05
C ASN A 183 7.02 15.46 0.93
N PHE A 184 6.70 14.26 0.42
CA PHE A 184 6.43 13.12 1.28
C PHE A 184 7.73 12.55 1.83
N SER A 185 7.94 12.66 3.14
CA SER A 185 9.16 12.22 3.82
C SER A 185 9.18 10.73 4.17
N GLY A 186 8.01 10.09 4.20
CA GLY A 186 7.82 8.68 4.53
C GLY A 186 7.30 7.85 3.36
N ALA A 187 7.03 6.57 3.64
CA ALA A 187 6.25 5.69 2.75
C ALA A 187 4.77 5.83 3.15
N GLU A 188 4.13 6.88 2.70
CA GLU A 188 2.79 7.31 3.13
C GLU A 188 1.77 7.22 1.99
N THR A 189 1.58 8.33 1.27
CA THR A 189 0.61 8.46 0.18
C THR A 189 1.23 8.99 -1.12
N GLU A 190 2.54 8.90 -1.24
CA GLU A 190 3.29 9.33 -2.43
C GLU A 190 2.86 8.57 -3.70
N ASP A 191 2.43 7.32 -3.52
CA ASP A 191 1.91 6.48 -4.59
C ASP A 191 0.50 6.94 -5.04
N LEU A 192 -0.37 7.25 -4.11
CA LEU A 192 -1.71 7.77 -4.40
C LEU A 192 -1.62 9.12 -5.11
N ASP A 193 -0.75 10.04 -4.63
CA ASP A 193 -0.50 11.33 -5.25
C ASP A 193 0.00 11.19 -6.70
N LEU A 194 0.96 10.27 -6.95
CA LEU A 194 1.42 9.98 -8.30
C LEU A 194 0.29 9.44 -9.19
N GLY A 195 -0.49 8.49 -8.67
CA GLY A 195 -1.66 7.93 -9.35
C GLY A 195 -2.67 9.01 -9.72
N TYR A 196 -2.98 9.91 -8.80
CA TYR A 196 -3.86 11.05 -9.02
C TYR A 196 -3.37 11.93 -10.18
N ARG A 197 -2.10 12.37 -10.16
CA ARG A 197 -1.52 13.22 -11.21
C ARG A 197 -1.44 12.53 -12.57
N LEU A 198 -1.26 11.20 -12.60
CA LEU A 198 -1.33 10.41 -13.84
C LEU A 198 -2.75 10.40 -14.41
N MET A 199 -3.76 10.20 -13.57
CA MET A 199 -5.17 10.21 -14.00
C MET A 199 -5.64 11.59 -14.46
N GLU A 200 -5.18 12.68 -13.83
CA GLU A 200 -5.44 14.05 -14.30
C GLU A 200 -4.91 14.30 -15.74
N LYS A 201 -3.85 13.59 -16.12
CA LYS A 201 -3.31 13.59 -17.50
C LYS A 201 -3.96 12.52 -18.39
N ASN A 202 -5.15 12.02 -18.02
CA ASN A 202 -5.93 11.00 -18.72
C ASN A 202 -5.21 9.65 -18.90
N HIS A 203 -4.23 9.33 -18.04
CA HIS A 203 -3.62 8.01 -18.02
C HIS A 203 -4.43 7.07 -17.14
N LYS A 204 -4.82 5.91 -17.70
CA LYS A 204 -5.52 4.85 -16.96
C LYS A 204 -4.50 3.91 -16.32
N ILE A 205 -4.79 3.43 -15.11
CA ILE A 205 -3.98 2.43 -14.40
C ILE A 205 -4.69 1.08 -14.59
N GLN A 206 -4.06 0.15 -15.31
CA GLN A 206 -4.64 -1.18 -15.50
C GLN A 206 -4.16 -2.13 -14.40
N LEU A 207 -5.09 -2.84 -13.78
CA LEU A 207 -4.79 -3.97 -12.91
C LEU A 207 -4.52 -5.22 -13.74
N GLU A 208 -3.41 -5.89 -13.47
CA GLU A 208 -3.04 -7.14 -14.13
C GLU A 208 -3.02 -8.30 -13.13
N GLN A 209 -4.04 -9.12 -13.17
CA GLN A 209 -4.27 -10.22 -12.23
C GLN A 209 -3.17 -11.32 -12.29
N ARG A 210 -2.42 -11.40 -13.39
CA ARG A 210 -1.32 -12.34 -13.54
C ARG A 210 -0.03 -11.86 -12.86
N LEU A 211 0.11 -10.54 -12.61
CA LEU A 211 1.22 -9.94 -11.88
C LEU A 211 0.99 -10.08 -10.37
N LYS A 212 0.98 -11.33 -9.89
CA LYS A 212 0.82 -11.64 -8.46
C LYS A 212 2.14 -11.48 -7.73
N THR A 213 2.09 -10.79 -6.57
CA THR A 213 3.25 -10.57 -5.69
C THR A 213 3.01 -11.14 -4.30
N ILE A 214 4.09 -11.49 -3.63
CA ILE A 214 4.08 -11.83 -2.21
C ILE A 214 4.73 -10.67 -1.47
N HIS A 215 4.01 -10.04 -0.56
CA HIS A 215 4.52 -8.99 0.29
C HIS A 215 4.93 -9.57 1.63
N HIS A 216 6.21 -9.45 1.98
CA HIS A 216 6.82 -10.08 3.16
C HIS A 216 6.81 -9.16 4.39
N THR A 217 5.74 -8.41 4.60
CA THR A 217 5.59 -7.56 5.78
C THR A 217 4.99 -8.36 6.93
N ASN A 218 5.51 -8.17 8.15
CA ASN A 218 4.95 -8.73 9.37
C ASN A 218 4.43 -7.60 10.26
N TYR A 219 3.12 -7.59 10.53
CA TYR A 219 2.46 -6.56 11.31
C TYR A 219 2.34 -6.98 12.78
N GLY A 220 3.19 -6.39 13.65
CA GLY A 220 2.87 -6.28 15.07
C GLY A 220 1.85 -5.17 15.30
N ILE A 221 1.17 -5.17 16.45
CA ILE A 221 0.09 -4.21 16.73
C ILE A 221 0.58 -2.75 16.71
N LEU A 222 1.74 -2.46 17.30
CA LEU A 222 2.31 -1.12 17.32
C LEU A 222 2.71 -0.63 15.92
N TYR A 223 3.29 -1.52 15.12
CA TYR A 223 3.64 -1.22 13.73
C TYR A 223 2.38 -0.98 12.88
N PHE A 224 1.33 -1.77 13.09
CA PHE A 224 0.03 -1.58 12.44
C PHE A 224 -0.54 -0.21 12.77
N ILE A 225 -0.63 0.17 14.06
CA ILE A 225 -1.13 1.48 14.49
C ILE A 225 -0.33 2.60 13.83
N LYS A 226 0.99 2.55 13.92
CA LYS A 226 1.89 3.55 13.33
C LYS A 226 1.66 3.71 11.82
N LYS A 227 1.53 2.59 11.09
CA LYS A 227 1.28 2.59 9.64
C LYS A 227 -0.09 3.15 9.28
N ILE A 228 -1.15 2.78 10.01
CA ILE A 228 -2.50 3.29 9.79
C ILE A 228 -2.53 4.80 10.04
N VAL A 229 -1.99 5.25 11.18
CA VAL A 229 -2.01 6.68 11.54
C VAL A 229 -1.21 7.50 10.52
N SER A 230 0.04 7.14 10.23
CA SER A 230 0.87 7.87 9.26
C SER A 230 0.20 7.94 7.88
N ARG A 231 -0.22 6.79 7.34
CA ARG A 231 -0.79 6.71 5.98
C ARG A 231 -2.10 7.49 5.86
N HIS A 232 -3.08 7.24 6.74
CA HIS A 232 -4.41 7.81 6.56
C HIS A 232 -4.51 9.27 7.01
N THR A 233 -3.67 9.73 7.94
CA THR A 233 -3.51 11.17 8.22
C THR A 233 -2.94 11.89 7.00
N SER A 234 -1.90 11.35 6.37
CA SER A 234 -1.32 11.89 5.14
C SER A 234 -2.33 11.84 3.97
N GLU A 235 -3.12 10.76 3.87
CA GLU A 235 -4.19 10.63 2.88
C GLU A 235 -5.26 11.73 3.06
N MET A 236 -5.70 11.98 4.29
CA MET A 236 -6.66 13.05 4.57
C MET A 236 -6.10 14.42 4.18
N LYS A 237 -4.85 14.72 4.52
CA LYS A 237 -4.18 15.95 4.09
C LYS A 237 -4.08 16.07 2.56
N MET A 238 -3.80 14.97 1.86
CA MET A 238 -3.79 14.94 0.39
C MET A 238 -5.17 15.31 -0.18
N TYR A 239 -6.26 14.83 0.42
CA TYR A 239 -7.62 15.19 0.00
C TYR A 239 -7.90 16.68 0.22
N LEU A 240 -7.51 17.22 1.37
CA LEU A 240 -7.71 18.64 1.68
C LEU A 240 -6.92 19.57 0.74
N ARG A 241 -5.75 19.16 0.26
CA ARG A 241 -5.00 19.90 -0.77
C ARG A 241 -5.73 19.92 -2.13
N ASN A 242 -6.31 18.80 -2.50
CA ASN A 242 -6.83 18.56 -3.85
C ASN A 242 -8.35 18.79 -3.94
N LYS A 243 -8.85 19.90 -3.39
CA LYS A 243 -10.26 20.26 -3.14
C LYS A 243 -11.32 19.91 -4.22
N LYS A 244 -10.95 19.66 -5.47
CA LYS A 244 -11.91 19.57 -6.59
C LYS A 244 -12.61 18.21 -6.75
N ASP A 245 -12.07 17.11 -6.18
CA ASP A 245 -12.63 15.76 -6.45
C ASP A 245 -12.45 14.76 -5.29
N ILE A 246 -12.46 15.28 -4.06
CA ILE A 246 -12.15 14.53 -2.82
C ILE A 246 -12.95 13.22 -2.71
N PHE A 247 -14.26 13.28 -2.98
CA PHE A 247 -15.16 12.14 -2.77
C PHE A 247 -15.30 11.20 -3.97
N LYS A 248 -14.92 11.63 -5.18
CA LYS A 248 -15.11 10.82 -6.40
C LYS A 248 -13.98 9.81 -6.65
N ARG A 249 -12.79 10.02 -6.09
CA ARG A 249 -11.56 9.28 -6.46
C ARG A 249 -10.93 8.47 -5.33
N THR A 250 -11.55 8.39 -4.17
CA THR A 250 -10.98 7.76 -2.97
C THR A 250 -11.51 6.34 -2.81
N GLN A 251 -10.81 5.37 -3.37
CA GLN A 251 -11.24 3.97 -3.24
C GLN A 251 -11.18 3.43 -1.80
N GLN A 252 -10.32 3.91 -0.92
CA GLN A 252 -10.25 3.38 0.44
C GLN A 252 -11.26 4.01 1.40
N LEU A 253 -11.47 5.32 1.37
CA LEU A 253 -12.53 5.98 2.15
C LEU A 253 -13.88 5.99 1.45
N SER A 254 -13.92 5.87 0.11
CA SER A 254 -15.16 5.84 -0.67
C SER A 254 -15.82 4.47 -0.75
N HIS A 255 -15.21 3.41 -0.19
CA HIS A 255 -15.91 2.15 -0.03
C HIS A 255 -17.07 2.35 0.94
N THR A 256 -18.27 2.31 0.41
CA THR A 256 -19.52 2.47 1.18
C THR A 256 -19.49 1.68 2.50
N PRO A 257 -19.03 0.41 2.56
CA PRO A 257 -18.95 -0.33 3.82
C PRO A 257 -17.98 0.30 4.84
N VAL A 258 -16.85 0.85 4.41
CA VAL A 258 -15.89 1.49 5.31
C VAL A 258 -16.47 2.77 5.90
N LEU A 259 -17.06 3.61 5.07
CA LEU A 259 -17.70 4.87 5.51
C LEU A 259 -18.85 4.60 6.47
N ILE A 260 -19.75 3.67 6.13
CA ILE A 260 -20.85 3.27 7.03
C ILE A 260 -20.30 2.75 8.36
N SER A 261 -19.25 1.93 8.33
CA SER A 261 -18.63 1.38 9.55
C SER A 261 -18.04 2.47 10.44
N ILE A 262 -17.39 3.48 9.86
CA ILE A 262 -16.86 4.64 10.59
C ILE A 262 -18.01 5.41 11.25
N ILE A 263 -19.11 5.66 10.52
CA ILE A 263 -20.29 6.35 11.04
C ILE A 263 -20.93 5.54 12.18
N LEU A 264 -21.09 4.23 12.04
CA LEU A 264 -21.64 3.36 13.11
C LEU A 264 -20.76 3.38 14.37
N ILE A 265 -19.44 3.42 14.22
CA ILE A 265 -18.51 3.54 15.36
C ILE A 265 -18.67 4.91 16.02
N ALA A 266 -18.75 5.99 15.26
CA ALA A 266 -18.96 7.33 15.80
C ALA A 266 -20.28 7.43 16.56
N ILE A 267 -21.39 6.93 16.00
CA ILE A 267 -22.70 6.88 16.67
C ILE A 267 -22.60 6.06 17.95
N LYS A 268 -21.95 4.91 17.94
CA LYS A 268 -21.76 4.07 19.13
C LYS A 268 -21.03 4.82 20.24
N ILE A 269 -19.98 5.55 19.91
CA ILE A 269 -19.21 6.36 20.89
C ILE A 269 -20.10 7.47 21.47
N LEU A 270 -20.86 8.18 20.63
CA LEU A 270 -21.76 9.24 21.07
C LEU A 270 -22.86 8.70 22.00
N ILE A 271 -23.43 7.52 21.71
CA ILE A 271 -24.44 6.89 22.56
C ILE A 271 -23.84 6.46 23.89
N ILE A 272 -22.63 5.87 23.92
CA ILE A 272 -21.95 5.49 25.16
C ILE A 272 -21.67 6.76 26.00
N PHE A 273 -21.16 7.83 25.38
CA PHE A 273 -20.92 9.07 26.07
C PHE A 273 -22.20 9.74 26.56
N GLY A 274 -23.24 9.78 25.73
CA GLY A 274 -24.55 10.33 26.09
C GLY A 274 -25.20 9.57 27.24
N ASN A 275 -25.08 8.25 27.30
CA ASN A 275 -25.63 7.42 28.37
C ASN A 275 -24.97 7.68 29.74
N PHE A 276 -23.74 8.22 29.74
CA PHE A 276 -23.07 8.65 30.97
C PHE A 276 -23.80 9.85 31.64
N PHE A 277 -24.39 10.74 30.84
CA PHE A 277 -25.11 11.92 31.34
C PHE A 277 -26.63 11.72 31.43
N TYR A 278 -27.18 10.96 30.47
CA TYR A 278 -28.63 10.79 30.30
C TYR A 278 -28.93 9.30 30.13
N LYS A 279 -29.38 8.59 31.17
CA LYS A 279 -29.75 7.18 31.07
C LYS A 279 -30.61 6.91 29.82
N ILE A 280 -30.01 6.47 28.75
CA ILE A 280 -30.70 6.23 27.46
C ILE A 280 -31.55 4.98 27.58
N PRO A 281 -32.88 5.04 27.31
CA PRO A 281 -33.71 3.85 27.27
C PRO A 281 -33.20 2.83 26.25
N ASN A 282 -33.32 1.54 26.57
CA ASN A 282 -32.90 0.41 25.71
C ASN A 282 -31.43 0.52 25.24
N PHE A 283 -30.53 1.08 26.08
CA PHE A 283 -29.14 1.32 25.76
C PHE A 283 -28.41 0.08 25.24
N ASN A 284 -28.58 -1.07 25.88
CA ASN A 284 -27.95 -2.32 25.53
C ASN A 284 -28.43 -2.84 24.16
N GLU A 285 -29.75 -2.76 23.92
CA GLU A 285 -30.37 -3.17 22.66
C GLU A 285 -29.87 -2.31 21.48
N ILE A 286 -29.72 -1.00 21.71
CA ILE A 286 -29.16 -0.10 20.72
C ILE A 286 -27.70 -0.47 20.41
N LEU A 287 -26.87 -0.73 21.43
CA LEU A 287 -25.47 -1.14 21.21
C LEU A 287 -25.37 -2.47 20.47
N ILE A 288 -26.18 -3.46 20.80
CA ILE A 288 -26.24 -4.76 20.12
C ILE A 288 -26.64 -4.55 18.65
N SER A 289 -27.66 -3.73 18.40
CA SER A 289 -28.12 -3.42 17.05
C SER A 289 -27.03 -2.75 16.20
N LEU A 290 -26.24 -1.83 16.77
CA LEU A 290 -25.11 -1.19 16.08
C LEU A 290 -23.99 -2.20 15.78
N ILE A 291 -23.70 -3.13 16.67
CA ILE A 291 -22.73 -4.20 16.40
C ILE A 291 -23.24 -5.11 15.28
N PHE A 292 -24.51 -5.49 15.31
CA PHE A 292 -25.11 -6.30 14.26
C PHE A 292 -25.06 -5.61 12.89
N LEU A 293 -25.41 -4.31 12.82
CA LEU A 293 -25.31 -3.51 11.61
C LEU A 293 -23.86 -3.41 11.10
N PHE A 294 -22.88 -3.26 12.00
CA PHE A 294 -21.47 -3.26 11.64
C PHE A 294 -21.03 -4.59 10.99
N ILE A 295 -21.44 -5.72 11.58
CA ILE A 295 -21.16 -7.05 11.02
C ILE A 295 -21.86 -7.23 9.67
N LEU A 296 -23.13 -6.84 9.56
CA LEU A 296 -23.90 -6.93 8.32
C LEU A 296 -23.28 -6.09 7.19
N THR A 297 -22.85 -4.87 7.50
CA THR A 297 -22.16 -3.98 6.55
C THR A 297 -20.90 -4.63 5.97
N ASN A 298 -20.20 -5.42 6.78
CA ASN A 298 -18.93 -6.06 6.40
C ASN A 298 -19.05 -7.56 6.06
N ILE A 299 -20.28 -8.06 5.90
CA ILE A 299 -20.56 -9.49 5.73
C ILE A 299 -19.85 -10.12 4.54
N LYS A 300 -19.67 -9.38 3.45
CA LYS A 300 -18.96 -9.85 2.24
C LYS A 300 -17.49 -10.15 2.51
N PHE A 301 -16.82 -9.27 3.25
CA PHE A 301 -15.44 -9.49 3.66
C PHE A 301 -15.31 -10.63 4.68
N LEU A 302 -16.22 -10.70 5.65
CA LEU A 302 -16.23 -11.78 6.64
C LEU A 302 -16.50 -13.15 5.98
N LYS A 303 -17.42 -13.24 5.02
CA LYS A 303 -17.64 -14.45 4.21
C LYS A 303 -16.40 -14.83 3.39
N PHE A 304 -15.72 -13.85 2.82
CA PHE A 304 -14.45 -14.10 2.12
C PHE A 304 -13.41 -14.70 3.06
N LEU A 305 -13.25 -14.18 4.27
CA LEU A 305 -12.33 -14.73 5.28
C LEU A 305 -12.74 -16.14 5.72
N LEU A 306 -14.02 -16.33 6.00
CA LEU A 306 -14.55 -17.64 6.39
C LEU A 306 -14.21 -18.72 5.35
N ASN A 307 -14.44 -18.41 4.07
CA ASN A 307 -14.21 -19.36 2.98
C ASN A 307 -12.73 -19.56 2.64
N SER A 308 -11.86 -18.56 2.89
CA SER A 308 -10.46 -18.62 2.50
C SER A 308 -9.48 -18.94 3.63
N LYS A 309 -9.86 -18.67 4.88
CA LYS A 309 -8.98 -18.76 6.06
C LYS A 309 -9.62 -19.48 7.26
N GLY A 310 -10.93 -19.74 7.24
CA GLY A 310 -11.68 -20.42 8.28
C GLY A 310 -12.28 -19.50 9.35
N PHE A 311 -13.09 -20.11 10.22
CA PHE A 311 -13.93 -19.42 11.18
C PHE A 311 -13.16 -18.57 12.20
N LEU A 312 -12.10 -19.10 12.82
CA LEU A 312 -11.30 -18.38 13.82
C LEU A 312 -10.66 -17.11 13.27
N VAL A 313 -10.18 -17.17 12.02
CA VAL A 313 -9.59 -15.98 11.36
C VAL A 313 -10.68 -14.95 11.06
N ALA A 314 -11.86 -15.36 10.63
CA ALA A 314 -12.97 -14.44 10.39
C ALA A 314 -13.41 -13.72 11.67
N VAL A 315 -13.56 -14.43 12.78
CA VAL A 315 -13.93 -13.86 14.09
C VAL A 315 -12.87 -12.87 14.58
N ARG A 316 -11.60 -13.28 14.62
CA ARG A 316 -10.50 -12.37 15.03
C ARG A 316 -10.42 -11.13 14.14
N SER A 317 -10.63 -11.30 12.85
CA SER A 317 -10.59 -10.19 11.88
C SER A 317 -11.75 -9.21 12.08
N ALA A 318 -12.90 -9.62 12.59
CA ALA A 318 -13.99 -8.71 12.94
C ALA A 318 -13.58 -7.73 14.06
N PHE A 319 -12.82 -8.19 15.07
CA PHE A 319 -12.25 -7.32 16.11
C PHE A 319 -11.18 -6.39 15.55
N TYR A 320 -10.25 -6.92 14.76
CA TYR A 320 -9.22 -6.08 14.12
C TYR A 320 -9.83 -5.03 13.19
N MET A 321 -10.89 -5.36 12.49
CA MET A 321 -11.60 -4.46 11.60
C MET A 321 -12.28 -3.32 12.37
N PHE A 322 -12.92 -3.61 13.51
CA PHE A 322 -13.49 -2.57 14.38
C PHE A 322 -12.41 -1.61 14.86
N PHE A 323 -11.29 -2.13 15.37
CA PHE A 323 -10.14 -1.33 15.80
C PHE A 323 -9.53 -0.51 14.64
N HIS A 324 -9.38 -1.12 13.47
CA HIS A 324 -8.88 -0.45 12.27
C HIS A 324 -9.75 0.74 11.88
N PHE A 325 -11.07 0.56 11.82
CA PHE A 325 -11.98 1.64 11.43
C PHE A 325 -12.12 2.73 12.50
N PHE A 326 -11.97 2.37 13.77
CA PHE A 326 -11.82 3.35 14.85
C PHE A 326 -10.56 4.22 14.64
N LEU A 327 -9.43 3.62 14.33
CA LEU A 327 -8.21 4.37 14.01
C LEU A 327 -8.39 5.24 12.76
N LEU A 328 -9.07 4.75 11.72
CA LEU A 328 -9.36 5.56 10.53
C LEU A 328 -10.20 6.80 10.87
N MET A 329 -11.21 6.66 11.71
CA MET A 329 -12.01 7.78 12.20
C MET A 329 -11.12 8.83 12.89
N MET A 330 -10.22 8.39 13.78
CA MET A 330 -9.27 9.28 14.45
C MET A 330 -8.32 9.96 13.45
N CYS A 331 -7.85 9.24 12.44
CA CYS A 331 -6.96 9.79 11.41
C CYS A 331 -7.63 10.89 10.56
N ILE A 332 -8.94 10.80 10.33
CA ILE A 332 -9.70 11.88 9.66
C ILE A 332 -9.63 13.14 10.50
N VAL A 333 -9.93 13.04 11.80
CA VAL A 333 -9.89 14.19 12.72
C VAL A 333 -8.46 14.76 12.80
N PHE A 334 -7.46 13.92 13.06
CA PHE A 334 -6.06 14.35 13.13
C PHE A 334 -5.56 14.97 11.82
N GLY A 335 -5.93 14.41 10.68
CA GLY A 335 -5.56 14.97 9.38
C GLY A 335 -6.15 16.36 9.14
N ILE A 336 -7.39 16.59 9.55
CA ILE A 336 -8.04 17.92 9.49
C ILE A 336 -7.34 18.92 10.42
N LEU A 337 -7.09 18.52 11.67
CA LEU A 337 -6.40 19.36 12.65
C LEU A 337 -4.96 19.68 12.19
N ASP A 338 -4.21 18.66 11.72
CA ASP A 338 -2.84 18.85 11.25
C ASP A 338 -2.78 19.81 10.06
N PHE A 339 -3.75 19.71 9.15
CA PHE A 339 -3.81 20.54 7.96
C PHE A 339 -4.20 22.01 8.26
N TYR A 340 -5.23 22.24 9.06
CA TYR A 340 -5.79 23.58 9.28
C TYR A 340 -5.19 24.28 10.50
N VAL A 341 -4.94 23.57 11.61
CA VAL A 341 -4.44 24.15 12.87
C VAL A 341 -2.92 24.20 12.85
N PHE A 342 -2.25 23.07 12.61
CA PHE A 342 -0.78 23.02 12.60
C PHE A 342 -0.16 23.40 11.25
N ARG A 343 -1.01 23.65 10.23
CA ARG A 343 -0.60 24.07 8.87
C ARG A 343 0.38 23.11 8.17
N ASN A 344 0.43 21.88 8.63
CA ASN A 344 1.25 20.83 8.04
C ASN A 344 0.52 20.18 6.85
N LYS A 345 0.87 20.56 5.64
CA LYS A 345 0.17 20.12 4.42
C LYS A 345 0.65 18.78 3.86
N TYR A 346 1.76 18.24 4.38
CA TYR A 346 2.36 16.97 3.92
C TYR A 346 2.58 16.01 5.08
#